data_e0a8495abd1b2a9cc156706df0cbddfe
#
_entry.id   e0a8495abd1b2a9cc156706df0cbddfe
#
_cell.length_a   1.000
_cell.length_b   1.000
_cell.length_c   1.000
_cell.angle_alpha   90.00
_cell.angle_beta   90.00
_cell.angle_gamma   90.00
#
_symmetry.space_group_name_H-M   'P 1'
#
loop_
_entity.id
_entity.type
_entity.pdbx_description
1 polymer ?
#
loop_
_entity_poly.entity_id
_entity_poly.type
_entity_poly.pdbx_seq_one_letter_code
_entity_poly.pdbx_strand_id
1 'polypeptide(L)'
;MGAKILIADDESDIVSMLGSFFESKGFRVLPAFNGAEALKQVEKQPDIILLDINMPGTDGLEVCKRIRDHISCPILFLTARIEDTDKVKGFTVGGDDYIVKPFSLMELEARVRAHLRREARHNFETQVKFSGDLTIDYSERCLFFGDKRVGLAKKEFDIVELLSQNPGQIFDKERIYERIWGYDSEGDSSVVAEHIRRIRTKIAAYTDHIYVETVWGCGYKWVK
;
A
#
# COMPACT_ATOMS: atom_id res chain seq x y z
N MET A 1 9.59 -9.87 -12.36
CA MET A 1 8.47 -10.82 -12.49
C MET A 1 7.25 -10.05 -12.94
N GLY A 2 6.38 -10.60 -13.82
CA GLY A 2 5.16 -9.93 -14.25
C GLY A 2 4.14 -9.82 -13.10
N ALA A 3 3.32 -8.75 -13.12
CA ALA A 3 2.25 -8.58 -12.15
C ALA A 3 1.25 -9.74 -12.19
N LYS A 4 0.73 -10.14 -11.02
CA LYS A 4 -0.27 -11.19 -10.89
C LYS A 4 -1.67 -10.61 -11.05
N ILE A 5 -2.46 -11.17 -11.95
CA ILE A 5 -3.85 -10.80 -12.15
C ILE A 5 -4.75 -11.99 -11.83
N LEU A 6 -5.65 -11.82 -10.87
CA LEU A 6 -6.72 -12.79 -10.61
C LEU A 6 -7.89 -12.46 -11.53
N ILE A 7 -8.38 -13.47 -12.26
CA ILE A 7 -9.54 -13.37 -13.15
C ILE A 7 -10.57 -14.39 -12.67
N ALA A 8 -11.70 -13.90 -12.18
CA ALA A 8 -12.79 -14.71 -11.64
C ALA A 8 -14.08 -14.44 -12.42
N ASP A 9 -14.59 -15.45 -13.10
CA ASP A 9 -15.80 -15.41 -13.92
C ASP A 9 -16.32 -16.86 -14.07
N ASP A 10 -17.61 -17.09 -14.02
CA ASP A 10 -18.18 -18.43 -14.17
C ASP A 10 -18.20 -18.90 -15.63
N GLU A 11 -18.07 -17.97 -16.58
CA GLU A 11 -17.92 -18.27 -18.01
C GLU A 11 -16.45 -18.65 -18.30
N SER A 12 -16.17 -19.96 -18.43
CA SER A 12 -14.82 -20.48 -18.71
C SER A 12 -14.14 -19.87 -19.94
N ASP A 13 -14.95 -19.53 -20.96
CA ASP A 13 -14.47 -18.93 -22.20
C ASP A 13 -13.96 -17.51 -21.96
N ILE A 14 -14.60 -16.73 -21.08
CA ILE A 14 -14.16 -15.39 -20.67
C ILE A 14 -12.83 -15.50 -19.90
N VAL A 15 -12.76 -16.40 -18.92
CA VAL A 15 -11.53 -16.63 -18.15
C VAL A 15 -10.38 -17.04 -19.07
N SER A 16 -10.63 -17.95 -20.02
CA SER A 16 -9.62 -18.43 -20.97
C SER A 16 -9.16 -17.33 -21.94
N MET A 17 -10.10 -16.56 -22.47
CA MET A 17 -9.82 -15.45 -23.40
C MET A 17 -9.01 -14.37 -22.68
N LEU A 18 -9.46 -13.91 -21.50
CA LEU A 18 -8.77 -12.90 -20.71
C LEU A 18 -7.41 -13.41 -20.23
N GLY A 19 -7.35 -14.69 -19.82
CA GLY A 19 -6.10 -15.32 -19.40
C GLY A 19 -5.05 -15.27 -20.50
N SER A 20 -5.36 -15.78 -21.68
CA SER A 20 -4.46 -15.76 -22.84
C SER A 20 -4.04 -14.34 -23.23
N PHE A 21 -4.99 -13.40 -23.19
CA PHE A 21 -4.71 -11.99 -23.48
C PHE A 21 -3.71 -11.39 -22.50
N PHE A 22 -3.97 -11.50 -21.19
CA PHE A 22 -3.09 -10.90 -20.18
C PHE A 22 -1.73 -11.63 -20.06
N GLU A 23 -1.67 -12.94 -20.29
CA GLU A 23 -0.39 -13.67 -20.40
C GLU A 23 0.46 -13.14 -21.55
N SER A 24 -0.16 -12.87 -22.72
CA SER A 24 0.54 -12.25 -23.86
C SER A 24 1.09 -10.85 -23.56
N LYS A 25 0.52 -10.17 -22.55
CA LYS A 25 0.95 -8.84 -22.05
C LYS A 25 1.96 -8.92 -20.89
N GLY A 26 2.41 -10.13 -20.54
CA GLY A 26 3.42 -10.36 -19.51
C GLY A 26 2.89 -10.47 -18.08
N PHE A 27 1.57 -10.62 -17.89
CA PHE A 27 0.98 -10.88 -16.58
C PHE A 27 1.08 -12.37 -16.21
N ARG A 28 1.11 -12.64 -14.92
CA ARG A 28 0.89 -13.98 -14.38
C ARG A 28 -0.58 -14.12 -14.01
N VAL A 29 -1.31 -14.95 -14.72
CA VAL A 29 -2.75 -15.14 -14.55
C VAL A 29 -3.05 -16.15 -13.44
N LEU A 30 -4.02 -15.82 -12.59
CA LEU A 30 -4.60 -16.67 -11.56
C LEU A 30 -6.08 -16.88 -11.93
N PRO A 31 -6.46 -17.98 -12.60
CA PRO A 31 -7.83 -18.20 -12.99
C PRO A 31 -8.69 -18.69 -11.82
N ALA A 32 -9.98 -18.30 -11.81
CA ALA A 32 -11.00 -18.81 -10.91
C ALA A 32 -12.34 -18.86 -11.66
N PHE A 33 -13.12 -19.92 -11.48
CA PHE A 33 -14.38 -20.17 -12.20
C PHE A 33 -15.61 -20.02 -11.29
N ASN A 34 -15.43 -19.61 -10.05
CA ASN A 34 -16.47 -19.32 -9.08
C ASN A 34 -15.89 -18.55 -7.88
N GLY A 35 -16.78 -18.05 -7.00
CA GLY A 35 -16.36 -17.28 -5.85
C GLY A 35 -15.49 -18.05 -4.85
N ALA A 36 -15.71 -19.36 -4.67
CA ALA A 36 -14.90 -20.17 -3.76
C ALA A 36 -13.46 -20.35 -4.27
N GLU A 37 -13.28 -20.50 -5.58
CA GLU A 37 -11.96 -20.53 -6.20
C GLU A 37 -11.29 -19.14 -6.13
N ALA A 38 -12.06 -18.06 -6.39
CA ALA A 38 -11.54 -16.71 -6.27
C ALA A 38 -10.95 -16.46 -4.87
N LEU A 39 -11.66 -16.83 -3.80
CA LEU A 39 -11.16 -16.72 -2.42
C LEU A 39 -9.84 -17.48 -2.19
N LYS A 40 -9.68 -18.68 -2.75
CA LYS A 40 -8.42 -19.45 -2.67
C LYS A 40 -7.29 -18.78 -3.45
N GLN A 41 -7.59 -18.20 -4.62
CA GLN A 41 -6.58 -17.56 -5.45
C GLN A 41 -6.07 -16.25 -4.83
N VAL A 42 -6.87 -15.57 -4.01
CA VAL A 42 -6.46 -14.37 -3.26
C VAL A 42 -5.28 -14.65 -2.32
N GLU A 43 -5.18 -15.87 -1.76
CA GLU A 43 -4.03 -16.27 -0.92
C GLU A 43 -2.68 -16.18 -1.64
N LYS A 44 -2.69 -16.20 -2.99
CA LYS A 44 -1.48 -16.02 -3.81
C LYS A 44 -1.06 -14.56 -3.97
N GLN A 45 -1.76 -13.64 -3.29
CA GLN A 45 -1.49 -12.20 -3.30
C GLN A 45 -1.46 -11.62 -4.72
N PRO A 46 -2.61 -11.52 -5.41
CA PRO A 46 -2.69 -10.86 -6.71
C PRO A 46 -2.40 -9.36 -6.56
N ASP A 47 -1.84 -8.77 -7.61
CA ASP A 47 -1.60 -7.32 -7.69
C ASP A 47 -2.84 -6.56 -8.19
N ILE A 48 -3.78 -7.28 -8.82
CA ILE A 48 -5.08 -6.77 -9.28
C ILE A 48 -6.07 -7.92 -9.46
N ILE A 49 -7.37 -7.65 -9.27
CA ILE A 49 -8.46 -8.62 -9.39
C ILE A 49 -9.47 -8.13 -10.43
N LEU A 50 -9.79 -8.97 -11.41
CA LEU A 50 -10.98 -8.85 -12.26
C LEU A 50 -12.01 -9.84 -11.71
N LEU A 51 -13.18 -9.35 -11.35
CA LEU A 51 -14.17 -10.12 -10.61
C LEU A 51 -15.56 -9.97 -11.24
N ASP A 52 -16.08 -11.03 -11.81
CA ASP A 52 -17.47 -11.01 -12.25
C ASP A 52 -18.41 -10.93 -11.05
N ILE A 53 -19.48 -10.14 -11.19
CA ILE A 53 -20.49 -9.98 -10.15
C ILE A 53 -21.39 -11.20 -10.09
N ASN A 54 -21.81 -11.73 -11.25
CA ASN A 54 -22.91 -12.70 -11.34
C ASN A 54 -22.46 -14.16 -11.34
N MET A 55 -21.54 -14.51 -10.44
CA MET A 55 -21.11 -15.90 -10.30
C MET A 55 -22.10 -16.72 -9.45
N PRO A 56 -22.37 -17.99 -9.80
CA PRO A 56 -23.25 -18.85 -9.02
C PRO A 56 -22.66 -19.22 -7.66
N GLY A 57 -23.52 -19.30 -6.66
CA GLY A 57 -23.15 -19.64 -5.29
C GLY A 57 -22.67 -18.41 -4.50
N THR A 58 -21.37 -18.15 -4.48
CA THR A 58 -20.81 -16.93 -3.88
C THR A 58 -20.58 -15.91 -4.99
N ASP A 59 -21.39 -14.86 -5.02
CA ASP A 59 -21.29 -13.78 -6.03
C ASP A 59 -20.04 -12.91 -5.81
N GLY A 60 -19.70 -12.10 -6.82
CA GLY A 60 -18.50 -11.25 -6.77
C GLY A 60 -18.56 -10.16 -5.70
N LEU A 61 -19.75 -9.65 -5.35
CA LEU A 61 -19.89 -8.65 -4.29
C LEU A 61 -19.58 -9.26 -2.92
N GLU A 62 -20.07 -10.49 -2.68
CA GLU A 62 -19.78 -11.21 -1.43
C GLU A 62 -18.30 -11.61 -1.35
N VAL A 63 -17.67 -12.03 -2.47
CA VAL A 63 -16.22 -12.26 -2.53
C VAL A 63 -15.48 -10.97 -2.15
N CYS A 64 -15.80 -9.85 -2.81
CA CYS A 64 -15.18 -8.55 -2.53
C CYS A 64 -15.29 -8.17 -1.06
N LYS A 65 -16.49 -8.25 -0.48
CA LYS A 65 -16.75 -7.95 0.92
C LYS A 65 -15.89 -8.78 1.88
N ARG A 66 -15.69 -10.07 1.59
CA ARG A 66 -14.87 -10.96 2.44
C ARG A 66 -13.38 -10.67 2.36
N ILE A 67 -12.89 -10.22 1.20
CA ILE A 67 -11.45 -10.05 1.01
C ILE A 67 -10.98 -8.61 1.25
N ARG A 68 -11.85 -7.60 1.14
CA ARG A 68 -11.45 -6.20 1.12
C ARG A 68 -10.69 -5.73 2.35
N ASP A 69 -11.06 -6.21 3.53
CA ASP A 69 -10.37 -5.86 4.78
C ASP A 69 -8.97 -6.50 4.91
N HIS A 70 -8.65 -7.45 4.03
CA HIS A 70 -7.41 -8.23 4.07
C HIS A 70 -6.45 -7.95 2.93
N ILE A 71 -6.90 -7.24 1.88
CA ILE A 71 -6.11 -6.92 0.70
C ILE A 71 -6.20 -5.43 0.34
N SER A 72 -5.11 -4.88 -0.20
CA SER A 72 -5.07 -3.50 -0.72
C SER A 72 -5.14 -3.43 -2.24
N CYS A 73 -4.92 -4.55 -2.96
CA CYS A 73 -4.89 -4.53 -4.42
C CYS A 73 -6.23 -4.11 -5.03
N PRO A 74 -6.23 -3.45 -6.21
CA PRO A 74 -7.45 -3.02 -6.87
C PRO A 74 -8.36 -4.18 -7.27
N ILE A 75 -9.68 -4.00 -7.08
CA ILE A 75 -10.74 -4.90 -7.51
C ILE A 75 -11.58 -4.21 -8.56
N LEU A 76 -11.56 -4.72 -9.80
CA LEU A 76 -12.34 -4.24 -10.93
C LEU A 76 -13.46 -5.23 -11.20
N PHE A 77 -14.70 -4.78 -11.05
CA PHE A 77 -15.85 -5.61 -11.33
C PHE A 77 -16.13 -5.71 -12.83
N LEU A 78 -16.39 -6.92 -13.31
CA LEU A 78 -16.95 -7.19 -14.61
C LEU A 78 -18.46 -7.39 -14.44
N THR A 79 -19.31 -6.72 -15.23
CA THR A 79 -20.77 -6.80 -15.06
C THR A 79 -21.53 -6.75 -16.38
N ALA A 80 -22.56 -7.56 -16.52
CA ALA A 80 -23.45 -7.54 -17.68
C ALA A 80 -24.51 -6.41 -17.60
N ARG A 81 -24.70 -5.74 -16.47
CA ARG A 81 -25.77 -4.74 -16.28
C ARG A 81 -25.25 -3.44 -15.66
N ILE A 82 -25.82 -2.33 -16.16
CA ILE A 82 -25.67 -0.98 -15.61
C ILE A 82 -26.99 -0.66 -14.90
N GLU A 83 -27.29 -1.27 -13.77
CA GLU A 83 -28.24 -0.65 -12.84
C GLU A 83 -27.44 0.23 -11.89
N ASP A 84 -27.82 1.50 -11.79
CA ASP A 84 -27.11 2.46 -10.90
C ASP A 84 -27.07 1.98 -9.44
N THR A 85 -28.06 1.17 -9.05
CA THR A 85 -28.13 0.50 -7.74
C THR A 85 -26.99 -0.51 -7.51
N ASP A 86 -26.53 -1.24 -8.54
CA ASP A 86 -25.48 -2.24 -8.41
C ASP A 86 -24.09 -1.61 -8.39
N LYS A 87 -23.89 -0.51 -9.13
CA LYS A 87 -22.67 0.29 -9.04
C LYS A 87 -22.50 0.88 -7.63
N VAL A 88 -23.55 1.46 -7.08
CA VAL A 88 -23.52 2.03 -5.70
C VAL A 88 -23.21 0.94 -4.69
N LYS A 89 -23.84 -0.24 -4.78
CA LYS A 89 -23.55 -1.37 -3.88
C LYS A 89 -22.10 -1.80 -3.97
N GLY A 90 -21.55 -1.95 -5.16
CA GLY A 90 -20.21 -2.45 -5.31
C GLY A 90 -19.13 -1.45 -4.90
N PHE A 91 -19.30 -0.13 -5.11
CA PHE A 91 -18.41 0.85 -4.49
C PHE A 91 -18.53 0.84 -2.96
N THR A 92 -19.73 0.57 -2.43
CA THR A 92 -19.95 0.45 -0.99
C THR A 92 -19.23 -0.77 -0.39
N VAL A 93 -19.08 -1.87 -1.14
CA VAL A 93 -18.34 -3.07 -0.68
C VAL A 93 -16.84 -3.00 -0.97
N GLY A 94 -16.34 -1.91 -1.58
CA GLY A 94 -14.91 -1.67 -1.73
C GLY A 94 -14.31 -2.00 -3.10
N GLY A 95 -15.14 -2.06 -4.17
CA GLY A 95 -14.64 -2.13 -5.55
C GLY A 95 -14.02 -0.81 -6.00
N ASP A 96 -12.99 -0.89 -6.85
CA ASP A 96 -12.21 0.27 -7.32
C ASP A 96 -12.63 0.75 -8.71
N ASP A 97 -13.22 -0.12 -9.56
CA ASP A 97 -13.74 0.23 -10.89
C ASP A 97 -14.79 -0.78 -11.36
N TYR A 98 -15.57 -0.37 -12.40
CA TYR A 98 -16.62 -1.15 -13.03
C TYR A 98 -16.43 -1.19 -14.54
N ILE A 99 -16.49 -2.38 -15.11
CA ILE A 99 -16.35 -2.62 -16.54
C ILE A 99 -17.57 -3.39 -17.01
N VAL A 100 -18.30 -2.78 -17.93
CA VAL A 100 -19.55 -3.33 -18.44
C VAL A 100 -19.27 -4.28 -19.59
N LYS A 101 -19.85 -5.48 -19.55
CA LYS A 101 -19.86 -6.44 -20.65
C LYS A 101 -20.94 -6.02 -21.71
N PRO A 102 -20.62 -6.03 -23.01
CA PRO A 102 -19.33 -6.39 -23.62
C PRO A 102 -18.31 -5.24 -23.55
N PHE A 103 -17.06 -5.58 -23.27
CA PHE A 103 -15.95 -4.64 -23.17
C PHE A 103 -14.87 -4.86 -24.23
N SER A 104 -14.11 -3.84 -24.52
CA SER A 104 -12.92 -3.95 -25.35
C SER A 104 -11.72 -4.45 -24.50
N LEU A 105 -10.99 -5.46 -25.00
CA LEU A 105 -9.77 -5.94 -24.36
C LEU A 105 -8.72 -4.84 -24.21
N MET A 106 -8.64 -3.92 -25.17
CA MET A 106 -7.74 -2.76 -25.13
C MET A 106 -8.12 -1.77 -24.02
N GLU A 107 -9.42 -1.52 -23.83
CA GLU A 107 -9.93 -0.68 -22.74
C GLU A 107 -9.66 -1.32 -21.40
N LEU A 108 -9.96 -2.63 -21.26
CA LEU A 108 -9.72 -3.38 -20.04
C LEU A 108 -8.23 -3.35 -19.66
N GLU A 109 -7.31 -3.58 -20.60
CA GLU A 109 -5.87 -3.47 -20.36
C GLU A 109 -5.47 -2.07 -19.90
N ALA A 110 -6.00 -1.03 -20.54
CA ALA A 110 -5.69 0.35 -20.17
C ALA A 110 -6.11 0.67 -18.73
N ARG A 111 -7.30 0.21 -18.31
CA ARG A 111 -7.81 0.36 -16.92
C ARG A 111 -6.96 -0.42 -15.92
N VAL A 112 -6.67 -1.70 -16.20
CA VAL A 112 -5.79 -2.54 -15.37
C VAL A 112 -4.44 -1.87 -15.15
N ARG A 113 -3.79 -1.40 -16.22
CA ARG A 113 -2.51 -0.69 -16.11
C ARG A 113 -2.61 0.64 -15.38
N ALA A 114 -3.74 1.35 -15.50
CA ALA A 114 -3.96 2.61 -14.78
C ALA A 114 -4.05 2.38 -13.27
N HIS A 115 -4.79 1.34 -12.84
CA HIS A 115 -4.90 0.97 -11.43
C HIS A 115 -3.55 0.51 -10.86
N LEU A 116 -2.84 -0.39 -11.55
CA LEU A 116 -1.50 -0.84 -11.12
C LEU A 116 -0.50 0.34 -11.01
N ARG A 117 -0.54 1.31 -11.93
CA ARG A 117 0.31 2.51 -11.80
C ARG A 117 -0.08 3.39 -10.61
N ARG A 118 -1.37 3.47 -10.27
CA ARG A 118 -1.84 4.22 -9.09
C ARG A 118 -1.34 3.56 -7.81
N GLU A 119 -1.44 2.24 -7.71
CA GLU A 119 -0.90 1.47 -6.58
C GLU A 119 0.64 1.60 -6.48
N ALA A 120 1.34 1.48 -7.60
CA ALA A 120 2.79 1.67 -7.62
C ALA A 120 3.19 3.09 -7.15
N ARG A 121 2.44 4.14 -7.53
CA ARG A 121 2.66 5.51 -7.05
C ARG A 121 2.36 5.64 -5.55
N HIS A 122 1.25 5.05 -5.09
CA HIS A 122 0.91 5.07 -3.67
C HIS A 122 1.96 4.36 -2.83
N ASN A 123 2.44 3.20 -3.27
CA ASN A 123 3.56 2.50 -2.65
C ASN A 123 4.87 3.31 -2.72
N PHE A 124 5.10 4.05 -3.81
CA PHE A 124 6.27 4.92 -3.94
C PHE A 124 6.16 6.14 -3.02
N GLU A 125 4.97 6.76 -2.89
CA GLU A 125 4.72 7.86 -1.94
C GLU A 125 4.89 7.41 -0.49
N THR A 126 4.59 6.15 -0.16
CA THR A 126 4.88 5.57 1.16
C THR A 126 6.36 5.21 1.35
N GLN A 127 7.10 4.98 0.26
CA GLN A 127 8.54 4.69 0.32
C GLN A 127 9.40 5.96 0.39
N VAL A 128 8.92 7.08 -0.18
CA VAL A 128 9.63 8.35 -0.19
C VAL A 128 8.72 9.44 0.35
N LYS A 129 9.17 10.12 1.40
CA LYS A 129 8.45 11.25 1.99
C LYS A 129 9.23 12.54 1.83
N PHE A 130 8.55 13.57 1.33
CA PHE A 130 9.04 14.93 1.31
C PHE A 130 8.53 15.69 2.53
N SER A 131 9.45 16.36 3.25
CA SER A 131 9.14 17.18 4.41
C SER A 131 9.97 18.45 4.35
N GLY A 132 9.42 19.50 3.72
CA GLY A 132 10.19 20.67 3.29
C GLY A 132 11.29 20.26 2.33
N ASP A 133 12.54 20.66 2.62
CA ASP A 133 13.71 20.29 1.81
C ASP A 133 14.30 18.91 2.16
N LEU A 134 13.73 18.21 3.18
CA LEU A 134 14.12 16.85 3.49
C LEU A 134 13.36 15.83 2.63
N THR A 135 14.09 14.89 2.09
CA THR A 135 13.57 13.70 1.41
C THR A 135 13.96 12.47 2.22
N ILE A 136 12.97 11.70 2.67
CA ILE A 136 13.15 10.46 3.43
C ILE A 136 12.83 9.30 2.49
N ASP A 137 13.82 8.51 2.14
CA ASP A 137 13.65 7.26 1.39
C ASP A 137 13.64 6.09 2.38
N TYR A 138 12.45 5.53 2.60
CA TYR A 138 12.26 4.42 3.55
C TYR A 138 12.78 3.09 2.99
N SER A 139 12.78 2.91 1.66
CA SER A 139 13.25 1.68 1.01
C SER A 139 14.78 1.58 1.06
N GLU A 140 15.46 2.66 0.71
CA GLU A 140 16.93 2.75 0.76
C GLU A 140 17.45 3.12 2.14
N ARG A 141 16.54 3.41 3.09
CA ARG A 141 16.86 3.84 4.46
C ARG A 141 17.82 5.03 4.49
N CYS A 142 17.51 6.03 3.67
CA CYS A 142 18.33 7.22 3.46
C CYS A 142 17.54 8.51 3.74
N LEU A 143 18.25 9.50 4.25
CA LEU A 143 17.75 10.87 4.44
C LEU A 143 18.59 11.81 3.59
N PHE A 144 17.93 12.69 2.85
CA PHE A 144 18.58 13.70 2.02
C PHE A 144 18.07 15.09 2.36
N PHE A 145 18.95 16.08 2.23
CA PHE A 145 18.60 17.51 2.19
C PHE A 145 19.01 18.06 0.83
N GLY A 146 18.01 18.32 -0.03
CA GLY A 146 18.27 18.47 -1.47
C GLY A 146 18.98 17.24 -2.01
N ASP A 147 20.12 17.43 -2.68
CA ASP A 147 20.92 16.32 -3.25
C ASP A 147 21.95 15.74 -2.27
N LYS A 148 22.03 16.26 -1.03
CA LYS A 148 23.03 15.84 -0.06
C LYS A 148 22.47 14.79 0.91
N ARG A 149 23.13 13.64 0.98
CA ARG A 149 22.79 12.59 1.92
C ARG A 149 23.14 12.97 3.36
N VAL A 150 22.19 12.89 4.28
CA VAL A 150 22.40 13.03 5.71
C VAL A 150 22.76 11.67 6.31
N GLY A 151 23.97 11.52 6.84
CA GLY A 151 24.50 10.24 7.34
C GLY A 151 23.89 9.80 8.66
N LEU A 152 22.77 9.14 8.66
CA LEU A 152 22.14 8.56 9.87
C LEU A 152 22.66 7.15 10.14
N ALA A 153 22.84 6.82 11.44
CA ALA A 153 23.05 5.44 11.87
C ALA A 153 21.72 4.67 11.80
N LYS A 154 21.79 3.32 11.79
CA LYS A 154 20.61 2.45 11.66
C LYS A 154 19.47 2.83 12.62
N LYS A 155 19.75 2.93 13.92
CA LYS A 155 18.76 3.27 14.94
C LYS A 155 18.26 4.72 14.87
N GLU A 156 19.10 5.63 14.37
CA GLU A 156 18.69 7.02 14.10
C GLU A 156 17.69 7.07 12.94
N PHE A 157 17.93 6.28 11.89
CA PHE A 157 16.98 6.18 10.78
C PHE A 157 15.67 5.51 11.23
N ASP A 158 15.72 4.42 12.01
CA ASP A 158 14.53 3.76 12.57
C ASP A 158 13.63 4.76 13.32
N ILE A 159 14.23 5.66 14.12
CA ILE A 159 13.51 6.72 14.85
C ILE A 159 12.91 7.75 13.87
N VAL A 160 13.67 8.20 12.89
CA VAL A 160 13.17 9.14 11.85
C VAL A 160 12.00 8.51 11.11
N GLU A 161 12.11 7.27 10.71
CA GLU A 161 11.04 6.52 10.04
C GLU A 161 9.77 6.47 10.91
N LEU A 162 9.88 6.01 12.17
CA LEU A 162 8.75 5.93 13.09
C LEU A 162 8.04 7.28 13.25
N LEU A 163 8.78 8.34 13.51
CA LEU A 163 8.21 9.65 13.79
C LEU A 163 7.65 10.30 12.51
N SER A 164 8.39 10.21 11.40
CA SER A 164 7.99 10.86 10.14
C SER A 164 6.80 10.19 9.46
N GLN A 165 6.61 8.88 9.61
CA GLN A 165 5.40 8.20 9.15
C GLN A 165 4.15 8.61 9.95
N ASN A 166 4.32 9.16 11.16
CA ASN A 166 3.24 9.57 12.06
C ASN A 166 3.33 11.06 12.42
N PRO A 167 3.25 12.00 11.47
CA PRO A 167 3.50 13.43 11.72
C PRO A 167 2.44 14.02 12.67
N GLY A 168 2.93 14.73 13.69
CA GLY A 168 2.13 15.32 14.75
C GLY A 168 1.74 14.37 15.88
N GLN A 169 1.91 13.05 15.71
CA GLN A 169 1.71 12.09 16.81
C GLN A 169 2.88 12.15 17.79
N ILE A 170 2.56 12.16 19.08
CA ILE A 170 3.54 12.16 20.16
C ILE A 170 3.87 10.72 20.53
N PHE A 171 5.17 10.43 20.65
CA PHE A 171 5.70 9.15 21.13
C PHE A 171 6.55 9.44 22.37
N ASP A 172 6.24 8.80 23.50
CA ASP A 172 7.10 8.81 24.67
C ASP A 172 8.38 7.98 24.43
N LYS A 173 9.35 8.10 25.32
CA LYS A 173 10.66 7.43 25.19
C LYS A 173 10.52 5.92 25.23
N GLU A 174 9.68 5.42 26.14
CA GLU A 174 9.42 4.01 26.35
C GLU A 174 8.85 3.39 25.07
N ARG A 175 7.82 4.00 24.50
CA ARG A 175 7.18 3.55 23.27
C ARG A 175 8.11 3.59 22.06
N ILE A 176 8.98 4.63 21.94
CA ILE A 176 10.01 4.66 20.89
C ILE A 176 10.99 3.52 21.11
N TYR A 177 11.45 3.33 22.37
CA TYR A 177 12.41 2.29 22.72
C TYR A 177 11.88 0.90 22.36
N GLU A 178 10.69 0.53 22.85
CA GLU A 178 10.03 -0.75 22.57
C GLU A 178 9.89 -1.03 21.06
N ARG A 179 9.48 -0.02 20.29
CA ARG A 179 9.30 -0.16 18.84
C ARG A 179 10.61 -0.37 18.07
N ILE A 180 11.70 0.24 18.52
CA ILE A 180 12.97 0.28 17.81
C ILE A 180 13.95 -0.81 18.30
N TRP A 181 13.91 -1.15 19.57
CA TRP A 181 14.81 -2.16 20.18
C TRP A 181 14.10 -3.48 20.48
N GLY A 182 12.79 -3.48 20.60
CA GLY A 182 11.97 -4.65 20.96
C GLY A 182 11.67 -4.72 22.46
N TYR A 183 10.60 -5.44 22.80
CA TYR A 183 10.14 -5.60 24.20
C TYR A 183 11.14 -6.34 25.10
N ASP A 184 11.93 -7.26 24.52
CA ASP A 184 12.87 -8.11 25.27
C ASP A 184 14.28 -7.50 25.39
N SER A 185 14.45 -6.23 25.01
CA SER A 185 15.76 -5.59 25.11
C SER A 185 16.05 -5.11 26.53
N GLU A 186 17.21 -5.52 27.09
CA GLU A 186 17.65 -5.21 28.46
C GLU A 186 18.13 -3.76 28.67
N GLY A 187 17.94 -2.87 27.69
CA GLY A 187 18.41 -1.49 27.75
C GLY A 187 17.38 -0.52 28.35
N ASP A 188 17.80 0.74 28.52
CA ASP A 188 17.01 1.82 29.08
C ASP A 188 16.54 2.81 28.02
N SER A 189 15.28 3.27 28.10
CA SER A 189 14.67 4.24 27.19
C SER A 189 15.38 5.60 27.12
N SER A 190 16.28 5.89 28.11
CA SER A 190 17.09 7.12 28.15
C SER A 190 17.97 7.28 26.90
N VAL A 191 18.39 6.19 26.26
CA VAL A 191 19.18 6.20 25.02
C VAL A 191 18.47 6.92 23.89
N VAL A 192 17.12 6.94 23.88
CA VAL A 192 16.30 7.61 22.86
C VAL A 192 16.62 9.10 22.80
N ALA A 193 16.79 9.76 23.97
CA ALA A 193 17.10 11.18 24.00
C ALA A 193 18.43 11.51 23.31
N GLU A 194 19.44 10.66 23.49
CA GLU A 194 20.74 10.83 22.84
C GLU A 194 20.65 10.61 21.32
N HIS A 195 19.88 9.62 20.86
CA HIS A 195 19.64 9.42 19.43
C HIS A 195 18.89 10.60 18.80
N ILE A 196 17.86 11.14 19.48
CA ILE A 196 17.15 12.34 19.02
C ILE A 196 18.11 13.54 18.92
N ARG A 197 18.97 13.73 19.94
CA ARG A 197 19.98 14.79 19.91
C ARG A 197 20.90 14.66 18.68
N ARG A 198 21.41 13.45 18.41
CA ARG A 198 22.27 13.17 17.25
C ARG A 198 21.57 13.41 15.92
N ILE A 199 20.30 12.94 15.79
CA ILE A 199 19.47 13.19 14.60
C ILE A 199 19.38 14.70 14.34
N ARG A 200 19.00 15.48 15.35
CA ARG A 200 18.90 16.93 15.26
C ARG A 200 20.22 17.60 14.86
N THR A 201 21.33 17.21 15.48
CA THR A 201 22.65 17.72 15.16
C THR A 201 23.03 17.46 13.69
N LYS A 202 22.73 16.26 13.19
CA LYS A 202 23.02 15.88 11.80
C LYS A 202 22.16 16.63 10.79
N ILE A 203 20.89 16.86 11.10
CA ILE A 203 19.99 17.64 10.24
C ILE A 203 20.34 19.14 10.31
N ALA A 204 20.67 19.64 11.49
CA ALA A 204 21.06 21.05 11.69
C ALA A 204 22.34 21.48 10.93
N ALA A 205 23.15 20.52 10.48
CA ALA A 205 24.28 20.82 9.57
C ALA A 205 23.83 21.31 8.18
N TYR A 206 22.56 21.18 7.84
CA TYR A 206 21.99 21.51 6.53
C TYR A 206 20.89 22.57 6.60
N THR A 207 20.19 22.71 7.73
CA THR A 207 19.03 23.59 7.88
C THR A 207 18.77 23.93 9.35
N ASP A 208 18.23 25.11 9.60
CA ASP A 208 17.76 25.55 10.92
C ASP A 208 16.33 25.05 11.22
N HIS A 209 15.67 24.40 10.26
CA HIS A 209 14.30 23.90 10.45
C HIS A 209 14.27 22.71 11.41
N ILE A 210 13.33 22.75 12.37
CA ILE A 210 13.17 21.69 13.40
C ILE A 210 12.15 20.68 12.89
N TYR A 211 12.60 19.49 12.51
CA TYR A 211 11.73 18.38 12.08
C TYR A 211 11.27 17.49 13.23
N VAL A 212 12.09 17.34 14.28
CA VAL A 212 11.73 16.56 15.46
C VAL A 212 11.59 17.50 16.65
N GLU A 213 10.37 17.66 17.16
CA GLU A 213 10.05 18.52 18.30
C GLU A 213 9.98 17.71 19.60
N THR A 214 10.43 18.30 20.71
CA THR A 214 10.21 17.77 22.06
C THR A 214 8.90 18.34 22.60
N VAL A 215 8.00 17.45 23.01
CA VAL A 215 6.81 17.82 23.79
C VAL A 215 7.11 17.53 25.24
N TRP A 216 7.35 18.58 26.02
CA TRP A 216 7.81 18.49 27.41
C TRP A 216 6.88 17.63 28.26
N GLY A 217 7.44 16.67 28.98
CA GLY A 217 6.71 15.72 29.81
C GLY A 217 5.99 14.59 29.02
N CYS A 218 5.95 14.65 27.67
CA CYS A 218 5.19 13.70 26.83
C CYS A 218 6.08 12.88 25.89
N GLY A 219 7.17 13.47 25.34
CA GLY A 219 8.03 12.76 24.38
C GLY A 219 8.41 13.57 23.15
N TYR A 220 8.40 12.93 22.00
CA TYR A 220 8.85 13.49 20.72
C TYR A 220 7.80 13.32 19.63
N LYS A 221 7.75 14.24 18.68
CA LYS A 221 6.92 14.16 17.48
C LYS A 221 7.67 14.67 16.25
N TRP A 222 7.26 14.21 15.08
CA TRP A 222 7.62 14.84 13.80
C TRP A 222 6.71 16.04 13.56
N VAL A 223 7.29 17.16 13.17
CA VAL A 223 6.54 18.39 12.85
C VAL A 223 5.76 18.16 11.55
N LYS A 224 4.52 18.70 11.49
CA LYS A 224 3.67 18.59 10.30
C LYS A 224 4.12 19.53 9.19
#